data_bfd61aac44db98694ab07228729820f3
#
_entry.id   bfd61aac44db98694ab07228729820f3
#
_cell.length_a   1.000
_cell.length_b   1.000
_cell.length_c   1.000
_cell.angle_alpha   90.00
_cell.angle_beta   90.00
_cell.angle_gamma   90.00
#
_symmetry.space_group_name_H-M   'P 1'
#
loop_
_entity.id
_entity.type
_entity.pdbx_description
1 polymer ?
#
loop_
_entity_poly.entity_id
_entity_poly.type
_entity_poly.pdbx_seq_one_letter_code
_entity_poly.pdbx_strand_id
1 'polypeptide(L)'
;MPMLEVSNVKKTYAGRLGMHPVHALTDISFSLERGEFAAVMGESGSGKTTLLNIIATLDRPSAGRVLLSGESVFEQRESNLAAFRRDHLGFVFQDFNLLDTFSLRDNIFLPLVLEGKKYADMEKRLTPLAGRLGISDILDKYPYEVSGGQKQRCAIARALITEPEIILADEPTGALDSKATADVLRLMEDINLYGQTILMVTHSVAAASHAGRVLFIKDGRIYHQVFRGNQTNEEMYQRITDALTMLTAGVESHA
;
A
#
# COMPACT_ATOMS: atom_id res chain seq x y z
N MET A 1 11.98 -2.76 17.57
CA MET A 1 12.58 -2.36 16.28
C MET A 1 11.42 -2.13 15.31
N PRO A 2 11.38 -0.99 14.63
CA PRO A 2 10.33 -0.73 13.66
C PRO A 2 10.35 -1.80 12.55
N MET A 3 9.16 -2.07 12.00
CA MET A 3 8.97 -2.98 10.88
C MET A 3 9.54 -2.40 9.59
N LEU A 4 9.23 -1.13 9.33
CA LEU A 4 9.73 -0.34 8.21
C LEU A 4 10.39 0.92 8.75
N GLU A 5 11.60 1.22 8.29
CA GLU A 5 12.28 2.49 8.56
C GLU A 5 12.66 3.17 7.24
N VAL A 6 12.19 4.37 7.05
CA VAL A 6 12.52 5.24 5.91
C VAL A 6 13.28 6.43 6.46
N SER A 7 14.55 6.61 6.03
CA SER A 7 15.45 7.62 6.60
C SER A 7 16.04 8.51 5.51
N ASN A 8 15.69 9.81 5.52
CA ASN A 8 16.18 10.86 4.64
C ASN A 8 16.10 10.50 3.14
N VAL A 9 15.04 9.79 2.75
CA VAL A 9 14.86 9.32 1.38
C VAL A 9 14.60 10.51 0.46
N LYS A 10 15.39 10.58 -0.62
CA LYS A 10 15.27 11.57 -1.70
C LYS A 10 15.11 10.85 -3.03
N LYS A 11 14.35 11.46 -3.93
CA LYS A 11 14.24 10.97 -5.32
C LYS A 11 14.20 12.13 -6.28
N THR A 12 15.15 12.12 -7.21
CA THR A 12 15.22 13.06 -8.32
C THR A 12 15.23 12.27 -9.61
N TYR A 13 14.31 12.58 -10.49
CA TYR A 13 14.28 12.06 -11.86
C TYR A 13 15.05 13.02 -12.77
N ALA A 14 15.98 12.50 -13.55
CA ALA A 14 16.70 13.28 -14.54
C ALA A 14 15.73 13.82 -15.59
N GLY A 15 15.81 15.10 -15.89
CA GLY A 15 15.08 15.70 -17.01
C GLY A 15 15.55 15.10 -18.34
N ARG A 16 14.63 14.84 -19.28
CA ARG A 16 15.00 14.57 -20.68
C ARG A 16 15.57 15.84 -21.30
N LEU A 17 16.38 15.71 -22.34
CA LEU A 17 17.09 16.81 -23.08
C LEU A 17 16.34 18.16 -22.97
N GLY A 18 16.90 19.11 -22.21
CA GLY A 18 16.38 20.46 -22.05
C GLY A 18 15.32 20.65 -20.94
N MET A 19 14.93 19.59 -20.20
CA MET A 19 14.03 19.72 -19.07
C MET A 19 14.80 19.74 -17.74
N HIS A 20 14.30 20.51 -16.78
CA HIS A 20 14.85 20.51 -15.43
C HIS A 20 14.60 19.17 -14.70
N PRO A 21 15.51 18.76 -13.80
CA PRO A 21 15.28 17.57 -12.97
C PRO A 21 14.03 17.76 -12.09
N VAL A 22 13.25 16.68 -11.91
CA VAL A 22 12.06 16.67 -11.06
C VAL A 22 12.43 16.06 -9.72
N HIS A 23 12.32 16.85 -8.65
CA HIS A 23 12.51 16.39 -7.29
C HIS A 23 11.18 15.81 -6.75
N ALA A 24 10.97 14.51 -6.92
CA ALA A 24 9.75 13.85 -6.48
C ALA A 24 9.72 13.64 -4.96
N LEU A 25 10.88 13.35 -4.33
CA LEU A 25 11.04 13.29 -2.89
C LEU A 25 12.27 14.10 -2.50
N THR A 26 12.13 14.97 -1.49
CA THR A 26 13.19 15.89 -1.06
C THR A 26 13.80 15.50 0.27
N ASP A 27 12.99 14.98 1.21
CA ASP A 27 13.43 14.46 2.50
C ASP A 27 12.28 13.73 3.19
N ILE A 28 12.22 12.42 3.02
CA ILE A 28 11.20 11.57 3.66
C ILE A 28 11.85 10.75 4.76
N SER A 29 11.33 10.91 5.99
CA SER A 29 11.73 10.12 7.14
C SER A 29 10.52 9.75 7.99
N PHE A 30 10.30 8.46 8.20
CA PHE A 30 9.30 7.90 9.11
C PHE A 30 9.60 6.42 9.40
N SER A 31 8.94 5.87 10.39
CA SER A 31 8.96 4.44 10.69
C SER A 31 7.56 3.90 10.87
N LEU A 32 7.38 2.60 10.65
CA LEU A 32 6.16 1.84 10.98
C LEU A 32 6.52 0.73 11.95
N GLU A 33 5.67 0.56 12.96
CA GLU A 33 5.77 -0.58 13.86
C GLU A 33 5.05 -1.81 13.29
N ARG A 34 5.41 -3.00 13.76
CA ARG A 34 4.72 -4.23 13.37
C ARG A 34 3.25 -4.18 13.76
N GLY A 35 2.36 -4.53 12.83
CA GLY A 35 0.92 -4.47 13.02
C GLY A 35 0.34 -3.05 12.96
N GLU A 36 1.12 -2.04 12.56
CA GLU A 36 0.60 -0.69 12.34
C GLU A 36 -0.13 -0.61 11.00
N PHE A 37 -1.27 0.08 10.98
CA PHE A 37 -1.93 0.52 9.75
C PHE A 37 -1.73 2.02 9.60
N ALA A 38 -0.89 2.44 8.67
CA ALA A 38 -0.66 3.84 8.36
C ALA A 38 -1.10 4.19 6.94
N ALA A 39 -1.57 5.43 6.77
CA ALA A 39 -1.87 6.01 5.46
C ALA A 39 -0.93 7.18 5.15
N VAL A 40 -0.50 7.29 3.90
CA VAL A 40 0.21 8.45 3.35
C VAL A 40 -0.76 9.22 2.48
N MET A 41 -1.07 10.46 2.87
CA MET A 41 -1.98 11.35 2.14
C MET A 41 -1.23 12.55 1.56
N GLY A 42 -1.75 13.08 0.46
CA GLY A 42 -1.26 14.30 -0.18
C GLY A 42 -1.89 14.53 -1.54
N GLU A 43 -1.67 15.68 -2.12
CA GLU A 43 -2.16 16.04 -3.45
C GLU A 43 -1.54 15.17 -4.55
N SER A 44 -2.14 15.20 -5.74
CA SER A 44 -1.54 14.56 -6.93
C SER A 44 -0.16 15.16 -7.18
N GLY A 45 0.83 14.31 -7.48
CA GLY A 45 2.21 14.75 -7.71
C GLY A 45 3.05 15.02 -6.45
N SER A 46 2.52 14.87 -5.23
CA SER A 46 3.26 15.10 -3.98
C SER A 46 4.36 14.07 -3.69
N GLY A 47 4.46 12.98 -4.49
CA GLY A 47 5.50 11.95 -4.34
C GLY A 47 5.02 10.63 -3.70
N LYS A 48 3.71 10.46 -3.42
CA LYS A 48 3.16 9.25 -2.76
C LYS A 48 3.50 7.95 -3.47
N THR A 49 3.15 7.85 -4.76
CA THR A 49 3.43 6.66 -5.57
C THR A 49 4.95 6.44 -5.74
N THR A 50 5.74 7.53 -5.83
CA THR A 50 7.21 7.42 -5.85
C THR A 50 7.73 6.82 -4.55
N LEU A 51 7.23 7.28 -3.40
CA LEU A 51 7.59 6.73 -2.10
C LEU A 51 7.22 5.24 -2.00
N LEU A 52 5.98 4.90 -2.40
CA LEU A 52 5.53 3.52 -2.40
C LEU A 52 6.40 2.63 -3.29
N ASN A 53 6.73 3.09 -4.51
CA ASN A 53 7.60 2.35 -5.44
C ASN A 53 9.01 2.14 -4.88
N ILE A 54 9.55 3.10 -4.14
CA ILE A 54 10.86 2.94 -3.48
C ILE A 54 10.77 1.90 -2.36
N ILE A 55 9.77 1.97 -1.49
CA ILE A 55 9.58 0.97 -0.43
C ILE A 55 9.36 -0.42 -1.06
N ALA A 56 8.64 -0.45 -2.17
CA ALA A 56 8.37 -1.62 -2.99
C ALA A 56 9.60 -2.19 -3.73
N THR A 57 10.75 -1.53 -3.66
CA THR A 57 11.95 -1.87 -4.46
C THR A 57 11.71 -1.90 -5.98
N LEU A 58 10.66 -1.22 -6.46
CA LEU A 58 10.38 -1.02 -7.89
C LEU A 58 11.16 0.17 -8.46
N ASP A 59 11.57 1.11 -7.59
CA ASP A 59 12.43 2.23 -7.92
C ASP A 59 13.51 2.39 -6.83
N ARG A 60 14.64 3.02 -7.15
CA ARG A 60 15.73 3.26 -6.20
C ARG A 60 15.71 4.72 -5.73
N PRO A 61 15.94 4.99 -4.44
CA PRO A 61 16.12 6.37 -3.97
C PRO A 61 17.40 6.97 -4.56
N SER A 62 17.42 8.28 -4.74
CA SER A 62 18.64 9.01 -5.12
C SER A 62 19.57 9.21 -3.92
N ALA A 63 19.03 9.22 -2.70
CA ALA A 63 19.75 9.26 -1.42
C ALA A 63 18.83 8.78 -0.30
N GLY A 64 19.41 8.51 0.88
CA GLY A 64 18.71 7.97 2.04
C GLY A 64 18.67 6.44 2.03
N ARG A 65 17.93 5.86 2.98
CA ARG A 65 17.85 4.40 3.13
C ARG A 65 16.44 3.96 3.51
N VAL A 66 16.13 2.71 3.16
CA VAL A 66 14.91 2.01 3.58
C VAL A 66 15.33 0.69 4.18
N LEU A 67 14.87 0.42 5.41
CA LEU A 67 15.08 -0.85 6.10
C LEU A 67 13.72 -1.52 6.31
N LEU A 68 13.65 -2.82 6.06
CA LEU A 68 12.52 -3.67 6.42
C LEU A 68 13.00 -4.69 7.45
N SER A 69 12.37 -4.73 8.62
CA SER A 69 12.80 -5.58 9.76
C SER A 69 14.29 -5.43 10.11
N GLY A 70 14.85 -4.22 9.91
CA GLY A 70 16.26 -3.90 10.17
C GLY A 70 17.23 -4.23 9.03
N GLU A 71 16.77 -4.85 7.96
CA GLU A 71 17.59 -5.17 6.79
C GLU A 71 17.44 -4.11 5.69
N SER A 72 18.54 -3.68 5.08
CA SER A 72 18.51 -2.72 3.97
C SER A 72 17.95 -3.37 2.71
N VAL A 73 16.86 -2.81 2.19
CA VAL A 73 16.19 -3.35 1.00
C VAL A 73 17.02 -3.15 -0.28
N PHE A 74 17.99 -2.22 -0.29
CA PHE A 74 18.78 -1.86 -1.48
C PHE A 74 20.22 -2.36 -1.47
N GLU A 75 20.70 -2.95 -0.38
CA GLU A 75 22.02 -3.59 -0.32
C GLU A 75 22.02 -4.97 -0.96
N GLN A 76 20.86 -5.51 -1.25
CA GLN A 76 20.72 -6.79 -1.94
C GLN A 76 21.08 -6.66 -3.43
N ARG A 77 21.58 -7.76 -4.02
CA ARG A 77 21.80 -7.85 -5.46
C ARG A 77 20.48 -7.70 -6.20
N GLU A 78 20.49 -7.03 -7.34
CA GLU A 78 19.30 -6.77 -8.16
C GLU A 78 18.56 -8.07 -8.54
N SER A 79 19.28 -9.16 -8.77
CA SER A 79 18.72 -10.50 -8.99
C SER A 79 17.86 -11.01 -7.83
N ASN A 80 18.09 -10.55 -6.61
CA ASN A 80 17.40 -11.01 -5.41
C ASN A 80 16.17 -10.14 -5.04
N LEU A 81 16.06 -8.94 -5.64
CA LEU A 81 14.96 -8.01 -5.33
C LEU A 81 13.59 -8.59 -5.69
N ALA A 82 13.49 -9.40 -6.75
CA ALA A 82 12.24 -10.05 -7.12
C ALA A 82 11.80 -11.08 -6.08
N ALA A 83 12.73 -11.88 -5.57
CA ALA A 83 12.46 -12.81 -4.48
C ALA A 83 12.10 -12.07 -3.20
N PHE A 84 12.86 -11.01 -2.85
CA PHE A 84 12.57 -10.16 -1.69
C PHE A 84 11.13 -9.58 -1.76
N ARG A 85 10.72 -9.01 -2.90
CA ARG A 85 9.33 -8.51 -3.07
C ARG A 85 8.30 -9.59 -2.84
N ARG A 86 8.50 -10.77 -3.46
CA ARG A 86 7.58 -11.90 -3.34
C ARG A 86 7.44 -12.39 -1.90
N ASP A 87 8.57 -12.46 -1.18
CA ASP A 87 8.64 -13.13 0.12
C ASP A 87 8.26 -12.19 1.29
N HIS A 88 8.47 -10.87 1.14
CA HIS A 88 8.28 -9.90 2.22
C HIS A 88 7.16 -8.89 1.99
N LEU A 89 6.75 -8.65 0.73
CA LEU A 89 5.83 -7.56 0.39
C LEU A 89 4.56 -8.10 -0.26
N GLY A 90 3.41 -7.63 0.22
CA GLY A 90 2.13 -7.79 -0.45
C GLY A 90 1.73 -6.51 -1.17
N PHE A 91 1.19 -6.60 -2.39
CA PHE A 91 0.77 -5.44 -3.18
C PHE A 91 -0.72 -5.44 -3.45
N VAL A 92 -1.35 -4.30 -3.18
CA VAL A 92 -2.75 -4.03 -3.53
C VAL A 92 -2.79 -2.74 -4.35
N PHE A 93 -3.22 -2.84 -5.61
CA PHE A 93 -3.25 -1.73 -6.57
C PHE A 93 -4.67 -1.21 -6.80
N GLN A 94 -4.78 0.02 -7.29
CA GLN A 94 -6.04 0.65 -7.66
C GLN A 94 -6.78 -0.13 -8.76
N ASP A 95 -6.07 -0.57 -9.80
CA ASP A 95 -6.63 -1.27 -10.96
C ASP A 95 -6.59 -2.80 -10.79
N PHE A 96 -6.53 -3.29 -9.53
CA PHE A 96 -6.48 -4.70 -9.15
C PHE A 96 -5.27 -5.47 -9.70
N ASN A 97 -4.79 -5.17 -10.89
CA ASN A 97 -3.71 -5.85 -11.62
C ASN A 97 -3.89 -7.38 -11.65
N LEU A 98 -5.14 -7.82 -11.90
CA LEU A 98 -5.45 -9.22 -12.16
C LEU A 98 -5.25 -9.53 -13.65
N LEU A 99 -4.77 -10.72 -13.95
CA LEU A 99 -4.59 -11.22 -15.32
C LEU A 99 -5.93 -11.79 -15.81
N ASP A 100 -6.52 -11.19 -16.83
CA ASP A 100 -7.85 -11.57 -17.35
C ASP A 100 -7.89 -12.96 -17.98
N THR A 101 -6.73 -13.48 -18.38
CA THR A 101 -6.58 -14.83 -18.97
C THR A 101 -6.51 -15.95 -17.93
N PHE A 102 -6.44 -15.61 -16.65
CA PHE A 102 -6.35 -16.55 -15.53
C PHE A 102 -7.60 -16.48 -14.67
N SER A 103 -7.99 -17.62 -14.08
CA SER A 103 -9.02 -17.64 -13.03
C SER A 103 -8.59 -16.79 -11.84
N LEU A 104 -9.54 -16.44 -10.96
CA LEU A 104 -9.20 -15.72 -9.73
C LEU A 104 -8.30 -16.58 -8.82
N ARG A 105 -8.51 -17.89 -8.79
CA ARG A 105 -7.63 -18.85 -8.11
C ARG A 105 -6.20 -18.76 -8.63
N ASP A 106 -6.00 -18.82 -9.94
CA ASP A 106 -4.68 -18.78 -10.56
C ASP A 106 -3.99 -17.44 -10.34
N ASN A 107 -4.75 -16.34 -10.39
CA ASN A 107 -4.24 -14.99 -10.02
C ASN A 107 -3.72 -14.95 -8.59
N ILE A 108 -4.45 -15.55 -7.64
CA ILE A 108 -4.05 -15.59 -6.23
C ILE A 108 -2.82 -16.49 -6.04
N PHE A 109 -2.74 -17.60 -6.76
CA PHE A 109 -1.63 -18.56 -6.69
C PHE A 109 -0.34 -18.05 -7.32
N LEU A 110 -0.39 -17.05 -8.20
CA LEU A 110 0.74 -16.61 -9.01
C LEU A 110 2.05 -16.42 -8.21
N PRO A 111 2.08 -15.72 -7.06
CA PRO A 111 3.32 -15.58 -6.29
C PRO A 111 3.84 -16.91 -5.73
N LEU A 112 2.97 -17.84 -5.34
CA LEU A 112 3.37 -19.17 -4.86
C LEU A 112 3.87 -20.08 -5.99
N VAL A 113 3.30 -19.95 -7.19
CA VAL A 113 3.78 -20.64 -8.41
C VAL A 113 5.19 -20.17 -8.73
N LEU A 114 5.45 -18.87 -8.67
CA LEU A 114 6.79 -18.30 -8.88
C LEU A 114 7.81 -18.73 -7.80
N GLU A 115 7.34 -19.06 -6.60
CA GLU A 115 8.15 -19.65 -5.52
C GLU A 115 8.41 -21.16 -5.73
N GLY A 116 7.67 -21.80 -6.63
CA GLY A 116 7.76 -23.24 -6.89
C GLY A 116 7.02 -24.11 -5.88
N LYS A 117 6.00 -23.57 -5.18
CA LYS A 117 5.17 -24.33 -4.24
C LYS A 117 4.33 -25.39 -4.95
N LYS A 118 4.09 -26.51 -4.28
CA LYS A 118 3.20 -27.55 -4.77
C LYS A 118 1.75 -27.12 -4.67
N TYR A 119 0.91 -27.58 -5.59
CA TYR A 119 -0.51 -27.24 -5.62
C TYR A 119 -1.23 -27.52 -4.28
N ALA A 120 -0.97 -28.66 -3.65
CA ALA A 120 -1.57 -29.01 -2.37
C ALA A 120 -1.23 -28.00 -1.25
N ASP A 121 -0.02 -27.43 -1.25
CA ASP A 121 0.40 -26.42 -0.28
C ASP A 121 -0.26 -25.07 -0.59
N MET A 122 -0.45 -24.74 -1.86
CA MET A 122 -1.16 -23.53 -2.29
C MET A 122 -2.63 -23.58 -1.87
N GLU A 123 -3.33 -24.70 -2.12
CA GLU A 123 -4.73 -24.90 -1.71
C GLU A 123 -4.90 -24.85 -0.19
N LYS A 124 -3.95 -25.41 0.56
CA LYS A 124 -3.98 -25.36 2.03
C LYS A 124 -3.92 -23.94 2.57
N ARG A 125 -3.20 -23.02 1.90
CA ARG A 125 -3.16 -21.59 2.24
C ARG A 125 -4.39 -20.83 1.76
N LEU A 126 -4.85 -21.13 0.53
CA LEU A 126 -5.96 -20.41 -0.09
C LEU A 126 -7.29 -20.67 0.60
N THR A 127 -7.60 -21.91 0.97
CA THR A 127 -8.92 -22.29 1.50
C THR A 127 -9.35 -21.44 2.71
N PRO A 128 -8.56 -21.31 3.79
CA PRO A 128 -8.94 -20.45 4.93
C PRO A 128 -8.94 -18.95 4.56
N LEU A 129 -8.03 -18.53 3.69
CA LEU A 129 -7.93 -17.14 3.26
C LEU A 129 -9.15 -16.73 2.44
N ALA A 130 -9.57 -17.55 1.48
CA ALA A 130 -10.74 -17.32 0.65
C ALA A 130 -12.04 -17.23 1.46
N GLY A 131 -12.17 -18.08 2.49
CA GLY A 131 -13.28 -18.01 3.44
C GLY A 131 -13.33 -16.69 4.20
N ARG A 132 -12.21 -16.24 4.73
CA ARG A 132 -12.10 -14.95 5.45
C ARG A 132 -12.42 -13.75 4.56
N LEU A 133 -12.00 -13.78 3.31
CA LEU A 133 -12.19 -12.69 2.36
C LEU A 133 -13.54 -12.76 1.62
N GLY A 134 -14.34 -13.83 1.84
CA GLY A 134 -15.65 -14.00 1.22
C GLY A 134 -15.59 -14.17 -0.30
N ILE A 135 -14.60 -14.92 -0.79
CA ILE A 135 -14.37 -15.16 -2.23
C ILE A 135 -14.37 -16.64 -2.62
N SER A 136 -14.70 -17.54 -1.71
CA SER A 136 -14.65 -18.99 -1.95
C SER A 136 -15.46 -19.43 -3.17
N ASP A 137 -16.65 -18.85 -3.35
CA ASP A 137 -17.60 -19.23 -4.40
C ASP A 137 -17.26 -18.68 -5.78
N ILE A 138 -16.23 -17.82 -5.88
CA ILE A 138 -15.87 -17.16 -7.13
C ILE A 138 -14.46 -17.51 -7.63
N LEU A 139 -13.72 -18.37 -6.92
CA LEU A 139 -12.31 -18.67 -7.21
C LEU A 139 -12.08 -19.18 -8.64
N ASP A 140 -13.04 -19.93 -9.20
CA ASP A 140 -12.92 -20.51 -10.54
C ASP A 140 -13.44 -19.59 -11.65
N LYS A 141 -13.94 -18.39 -11.30
CA LYS A 141 -14.34 -17.34 -12.25
C LYS A 141 -13.14 -16.54 -12.75
N TYR A 142 -13.34 -15.86 -13.86
CA TYR A 142 -12.37 -14.93 -14.42
C TYR A 142 -12.63 -13.48 -13.94
N PRO A 143 -11.62 -12.58 -13.99
CA PRO A 143 -11.78 -11.20 -13.53
C PRO A 143 -12.96 -10.46 -14.17
N TYR A 144 -13.24 -10.67 -15.45
CA TYR A 144 -14.36 -10.03 -16.15
C TYR A 144 -15.75 -10.53 -15.74
N GLU A 145 -15.86 -11.62 -14.96
CA GLU A 145 -17.12 -12.21 -14.50
C GLU A 145 -17.56 -11.75 -13.11
N VAL A 146 -16.76 -10.87 -12.46
CA VAL A 146 -16.95 -10.48 -11.06
C VAL A 146 -16.95 -8.96 -10.88
N SER A 147 -17.55 -8.49 -9.78
CA SER A 147 -17.61 -7.06 -9.46
C SER A 147 -16.23 -6.49 -9.10
N GLY A 148 -16.08 -5.16 -9.14
CA GLY A 148 -14.86 -4.45 -8.73
C GLY A 148 -14.45 -4.78 -7.28
N GLY A 149 -15.40 -4.82 -6.35
CA GLY A 149 -15.13 -5.19 -4.96
C GLY A 149 -14.65 -6.64 -4.81
N GLN A 150 -15.19 -7.58 -5.62
CA GLN A 150 -14.71 -8.96 -5.67
C GLN A 150 -13.31 -9.08 -6.26
N LYS A 151 -13.01 -8.32 -7.34
CA LYS A 151 -11.64 -8.22 -7.89
C LYS A 151 -10.65 -7.74 -6.84
N GLN A 152 -11.02 -6.70 -6.09
CA GLN A 152 -10.15 -6.14 -5.05
C GLN A 152 -9.91 -7.12 -3.90
N ARG A 153 -10.92 -7.85 -3.47
CA ARG A 153 -10.76 -8.93 -2.48
C ARG A 153 -9.81 -10.03 -2.98
N CYS A 154 -9.85 -10.38 -4.26
CA CYS A 154 -8.90 -11.30 -4.87
C CYS A 154 -7.49 -10.72 -4.96
N ALA A 155 -7.33 -9.43 -5.29
CA ALA A 155 -6.04 -8.76 -5.25
C ALA A 155 -5.44 -8.72 -3.82
N ILE A 156 -6.29 -8.49 -2.80
CA ILE A 156 -5.90 -8.59 -1.39
C ILE A 156 -5.52 -10.04 -1.02
N ALA A 157 -6.27 -11.05 -1.50
CA ALA A 157 -5.92 -12.46 -1.30
C ALA A 157 -4.55 -12.79 -1.89
N ARG A 158 -4.29 -12.33 -3.12
CA ARG A 158 -2.98 -12.49 -3.78
C ARG A 158 -1.85 -11.84 -2.99
N ALA A 159 -2.10 -10.67 -2.40
CA ALA A 159 -1.13 -9.98 -1.57
C ALA A 159 -0.83 -10.72 -0.26
N LEU A 160 -1.83 -11.41 0.33
CA LEU A 160 -1.72 -12.09 1.62
C LEU A 160 -1.24 -13.54 1.53
N ILE A 161 -1.36 -14.20 0.36
CA ILE A 161 -1.14 -15.65 0.24
C ILE A 161 0.31 -16.08 0.54
N THR A 162 1.26 -15.15 0.39
CA THR A 162 2.68 -15.35 0.73
C THR A 162 2.99 -15.08 2.21
N GLU A 163 2.01 -14.62 2.99
CA GLU A 163 2.19 -14.19 4.39
C GLU A 163 3.25 -13.07 4.52
N PRO A 164 3.07 -11.94 3.79
CA PRO A 164 4.07 -10.89 3.73
C PRO A 164 4.23 -10.17 5.06
N GLU A 165 5.39 -9.56 5.28
CA GLU A 165 5.65 -8.74 6.44
C GLU A 165 4.84 -7.43 6.43
N ILE A 166 4.64 -6.85 5.25
CA ILE A 166 3.88 -5.60 5.05
C ILE A 166 3.06 -5.65 3.77
N ILE A 167 1.85 -5.09 3.82
CA ILE A 167 1.04 -4.80 2.64
C ILE A 167 1.25 -3.34 2.24
N LEU A 168 1.58 -3.13 0.97
CA LEU A 168 1.68 -1.84 0.31
C LEU A 168 0.45 -1.66 -0.57
N ALA A 169 -0.41 -0.69 -0.25
CA ALA A 169 -1.67 -0.44 -0.96
C ALA A 169 -1.63 0.94 -1.65
N ASP A 170 -1.73 0.96 -2.98
CA ASP A 170 -1.79 2.19 -3.79
C ASP A 170 -3.23 2.44 -4.21
N GLU A 171 -3.89 3.44 -3.60
CA GLU A 171 -5.28 3.83 -3.84
C GLU A 171 -6.25 2.63 -3.90
N PRO A 172 -6.29 1.74 -2.89
CA PRO A 172 -6.92 0.42 -2.99
C PRO A 172 -8.44 0.47 -3.23
N THR A 173 -9.05 1.64 -3.16
CA THR A 173 -10.48 1.84 -3.37
C THR A 173 -10.82 2.79 -4.52
N GLY A 174 -9.81 3.28 -5.25
CA GLY A 174 -9.98 4.32 -6.28
C GLY A 174 -10.84 3.90 -7.47
N ALA A 175 -10.95 2.60 -7.76
CA ALA A 175 -11.77 2.06 -8.86
C ALA A 175 -13.11 1.45 -8.39
N LEU A 176 -13.54 1.69 -7.12
CA LEU A 176 -14.70 1.06 -6.50
C LEU A 176 -15.84 2.04 -6.29
N ASP A 177 -17.09 1.54 -6.35
CA ASP A 177 -18.25 2.26 -5.86
C ASP A 177 -18.22 2.42 -4.33
N SER A 178 -19.08 3.28 -3.79
CA SER A 178 -19.08 3.63 -2.36
C SER A 178 -19.33 2.42 -1.44
N LYS A 179 -20.17 1.46 -1.86
CA LYS A 179 -20.45 0.26 -1.06
C LYS A 179 -19.25 -0.68 -1.03
N ALA A 180 -18.70 -0.97 -2.20
CA ALA A 180 -17.51 -1.82 -2.31
C ALA A 180 -16.30 -1.17 -1.60
N THR A 181 -16.16 0.16 -1.67
CA THR A 181 -15.16 0.93 -0.92
C THR A 181 -15.27 0.68 0.58
N ALA A 182 -16.46 0.85 1.17
CA ALA A 182 -16.66 0.63 2.60
C ALA A 182 -16.37 -0.83 3.02
N ASP A 183 -16.75 -1.80 2.16
CA ASP A 183 -16.52 -3.21 2.44
C ASP A 183 -15.03 -3.58 2.37
N VAL A 184 -14.27 -3.02 1.42
CA VAL A 184 -12.82 -3.25 1.28
C VAL A 184 -12.05 -2.58 2.41
N LEU A 185 -12.41 -1.36 2.81
CA LEU A 185 -11.74 -0.67 3.92
C LEU A 185 -11.95 -1.40 5.25
N ARG A 186 -13.17 -1.87 5.54
CA ARG A 186 -13.42 -2.72 6.71
C ARG A 186 -12.59 -4.01 6.67
N LEU A 187 -12.51 -4.64 5.50
CA LEU A 187 -11.68 -5.82 5.32
C LEU A 187 -10.19 -5.54 5.62
N MET A 188 -9.66 -4.38 5.20
CA MET A 188 -8.28 -3.99 5.52
C MET A 188 -8.07 -3.74 7.02
N GLU A 189 -9.05 -3.14 7.71
CA GLU A 189 -9.03 -3.03 9.19
C GLU A 189 -9.00 -4.41 9.84
N ASP A 190 -9.87 -5.33 9.42
CA ASP A 190 -9.91 -6.69 9.93
C ASP A 190 -8.56 -7.41 9.74
N ILE A 191 -7.96 -7.27 8.57
CA ILE A 191 -6.63 -7.83 8.26
C ILE A 191 -5.57 -7.24 9.20
N ASN A 192 -5.61 -5.93 9.44
CA ASN A 192 -4.70 -5.26 10.36
C ASN A 192 -4.90 -5.70 11.81
N LEU A 193 -6.15 -5.86 12.27
CA LEU A 193 -6.47 -6.37 13.62
C LEU A 193 -5.89 -7.78 13.88
N TYR A 194 -5.68 -8.58 12.83
CA TYR A 194 -4.97 -9.86 12.92
C TYR A 194 -3.44 -9.72 12.87
N GLY A 195 -2.92 -8.51 12.98
CA GLY A 195 -1.49 -8.24 13.11
C GLY A 195 -0.75 -7.91 11.82
N GLN A 196 -1.45 -7.81 10.68
CA GLN A 196 -0.82 -7.44 9.42
C GLN A 196 -0.44 -5.96 9.41
N THR A 197 0.82 -5.65 9.11
CA THR A 197 1.27 -4.28 8.87
C THR A 197 0.79 -3.80 7.51
N ILE A 198 0.23 -2.58 7.44
CA ILE A 198 -0.31 -2.00 6.20
C ILE A 198 0.20 -0.57 6.03
N LEU A 199 0.76 -0.27 4.88
CA LEU A 199 1.03 1.10 4.41
C LEU A 199 0.15 1.38 3.19
N MET A 200 -0.82 2.26 3.35
CA MET A 200 -1.72 2.69 2.29
C MET A 200 -1.34 4.07 1.79
N VAL A 201 -1.34 4.25 0.48
CA VAL A 201 -1.25 5.57 -0.15
C VAL A 201 -2.64 5.91 -0.68
N THR A 202 -3.15 7.10 -0.35
CA THR A 202 -4.46 7.55 -0.83
C THR A 202 -4.61 9.07 -0.80
N HIS A 203 -5.48 9.61 -1.63
CA HIS A 203 -5.97 10.98 -1.55
C HIS A 203 -7.37 11.07 -0.89
N SER A 204 -7.99 9.92 -0.61
CA SER A 204 -9.32 9.84 0.01
C SER A 204 -9.24 9.97 1.53
N VAL A 205 -9.87 11.02 2.09
CA VAL A 205 -10.01 11.21 3.55
C VAL A 205 -10.76 10.03 4.17
N ALA A 206 -11.80 9.54 3.48
CA ALA A 206 -12.57 8.39 3.94
C ALA A 206 -11.70 7.12 4.03
N ALA A 207 -10.85 6.86 3.03
CA ALA A 207 -9.95 5.72 3.10
C ALA A 207 -8.90 5.89 4.22
N ALA A 208 -8.29 7.07 4.33
CA ALA A 208 -7.26 7.35 5.32
C ALA A 208 -7.79 7.30 6.77
N SER A 209 -9.09 7.59 7.00
CA SER A 209 -9.67 7.54 8.35
C SER A 209 -9.72 6.14 8.96
N HIS A 210 -9.60 5.09 8.14
CA HIS A 210 -9.48 3.71 8.58
C HIS A 210 -8.08 3.35 9.11
N ALA A 211 -7.06 4.16 8.82
CA ALA A 211 -5.71 3.94 9.34
C ALA A 211 -5.57 4.43 10.80
N GLY A 212 -4.66 3.81 11.55
CA GLY A 212 -4.30 4.24 12.91
C GLY A 212 -3.46 5.52 12.93
N ARG A 213 -2.76 5.82 11.82
CA ARG A 213 -1.94 7.02 11.63
C ARG A 213 -2.01 7.49 10.19
N VAL A 214 -2.06 8.81 10.00
CA VAL A 214 -1.98 9.45 8.69
C VAL A 214 -0.77 10.36 8.64
N LEU A 215 0.06 10.16 7.61
CA LEU A 215 1.23 10.96 7.27
C LEU A 215 0.87 11.84 6.06
N PHE A 216 1.01 13.14 6.20
CA PHE A 216 0.72 14.09 5.12
C PHE A 216 2.02 14.43 4.37
N ILE A 217 2.01 14.16 3.07
CA ILE A 217 3.13 14.45 2.17
C ILE A 217 2.80 15.67 1.28
N LYS A 218 3.70 16.64 1.24
CA LYS A 218 3.66 17.80 0.36
C LYS A 218 5.07 18.12 -0.12
N ASP A 219 5.22 18.43 -1.40
CA ASP A 219 6.51 18.80 -2.01
C ASP A 219 7.65 17.81 -1.70
N GLY A 220 7.31 16.52 -1.68
CA GLY A 220 8.26 15.44 -1.39
C GLY A 220 8.76 15.39 0.06
N ARG A 221 8.00 15.92 1.03
CA ARG A 221 8.30 15.88 2.48
C ARG A 221 7.08 15.48 3.29
N ILE A 222 7.31 14.79 4.40
CA ILE A 222 6.28 14.63 5.43
C ILE A 222 6.31 15.88 6.29
N TYR A 223 5.21 16.61 6.32
CA TYR A 223 5.14 17.89 7.04
C TYR A 223 4.17 17.84 8.25
N HIS A 224 3.29 16.85 8.29
CA HIS A 224 2.35 16.66 9.39
C HIS A 224 1.96 15.20 9.55
N GLN A 225 1.51 14.84 10.76
CA GLN A 225 0.95 13.51 11.02
C GLN A 225 -0.15 13.58 12.06
N VAL A 226 -1.15 12.70 11.91
CA VAL A 226 -2.30 12.59 12.81
C VAL A 226 -2.42 11.13 13.24
N PHE A 227 -2.59 10.91 14.55
CA PHE A 227 -2.81 9.58 15.13
C PHE A 227 -4.27 9.44 15.53
N ARG A 228 -4.91 8.31 15.20
CA ARG A 228 -6.30 8.02 15.58
C ARG A 228 -6.44 7.82 17.10
N GLY A 229 -5.53 7.07 17.72
CA GLY A 229 -5.64 6.69 19.12
C GLY A 229 -6.89 5.84 19.35
N ASN A 230 -7.70 6.23 20.35
CA ASN A 230 -8.96 5.55 20.70
C ASN A 230 -10.19 6.14 19.96
N GLN A 231 -9.98 6.97 18.95
CA GLN A 231 -11.07 7.63 18.23
C GLN A 231 -11.71 6.70 17.19
N THR A 232 -12.97 6.99 16.84
CA THR A 232 -13.68 6.34 15.75
C THR A 232 -13.13 6.78 14.38
N ASN A 233 -13.49 6.05 13.32
CA ASN A 233 -13.14 6.44 11.95
C ASN A 233 -13.78 7.79 11.56
N GLU A 234 -14.97 8.11 12.08
CA GLU A 234 -15.65 9.38 11.84
C GLU A 234 -14.93 10.56 12.49
N GLU A 235 -14.49 10.41 13.74
CA GLU A 235 -13.67 11.42 14.44
C GLU A 235 -12.31 11.59 13.75
N MET A 236 -11.70 10.50 13.29
CA MET A 236 -10.46 10.55 12.52
C MET A 236 -10.66 11.24 11.18
N TYR A 237 -11.78 10.98 10.48
CA TYR A 237 -12.15 11.66 9.24
C TYR A 237 -12.20 13.19 9.45
N GLN A 238 -12.86 13.65 10.51
CA GLN A 238 -12.95 15.08 10.83
C GLN A 238 -11.57 15.67 11.10
N ARG A 239 -10.73 15.01 11.89
CA ARG A 239 -9.35 15.48 12.18
C ARG A 239 -8.47 15.58 10.93
N ILE A 240 -8.61 14.62 10.01
CA ILE A 240 -7.89 14.67 8.73
C ILE A 240 -8.37 15.87 7.90
N THR A 241 -9.69 16.10 7.86
CA THR A 241 -10.30 17.21 7.13
C THR A 241 -9.83 18.56 7.70
N ASP A 242 -9.83 18.71 9.03
CA ASP A 242 -9.37 19.91 9.71
C ASP A 242 -7.88 20.16 9.42
N ALA A 243 -7.05 19.12 9.49
CA ALA A 243 -5.63 19.23 9.15
C ALA A 243 -5.43 19.69 7.70
N LEU A 244 -6.14 19.11 6.72
CA LEU A 244 -6.07 19.53 5.32
C LEU A 244 -6.49 20.99 5.13
N THR A 245 -7.55 21.41 5.82
CA THR A 245 -8.06 22.81 5.75
C THR A 245 -7.03 23.79 6.29
N MET A 246 -6.41 23.51 7.44
CA MET A 246 -5.35 24.36 8.02
C MET A 246 -4.14 24.49 7.10
N LEU A 247 -3.82 23.43 6.37
CA LEU A 247 -2.66 23.35 5.49
C LEU A 247 -2.87 24.10 4.17
N THR A 248 -4.10 24.15 3.67
CA THR A 248 -4.47 24.99 2.52
C THR A 248 -4.55 26.46 2.91
N ALA A 249 -5.13 26.80 4.06
CA ALA A 249 -5.21 28.17 4.56
C ALA A 249 -3.84 28.80 4.92
N GLY A 250 -2.88 27.99 5.41
CA GLY A 250 -1.52 28.45 5.70
C GLY A 250 -0.68 28.82 4.48
N VAL A 251 -1.04 28.34 3.29
CA VAL A 251 -0.38 28.68 2.02
C VAL A 251 -0.82 30.04 1.49
N GLU A 252 -2.05 30.47 1.77
CA GLU A 252 -2.57 31.78 1.33
C GLU A 252 -2.01 32.97 2.15
N SER A 253 -1.41 32.72 3.33
CA SER A 253 -0.85 33.77 4.18
C SER A 253 0.61 34.16 3.84
N HIS A 254 1.24 33.52 2.85
CA HIS A 254 2.63 33.76 2.42
C HIS A 254 2.78 34.00 0.90
N ALA A 255 1.69 34.31 0.20
CA ALA A 255 1.70 34.68 -1.22
C ALA A 255 1.61 36.21 -1.42
#